data_06bf5afbc6b58cb016a2e930c8a22923
#
_entry.id   06bf5afbc6b58cb016a2e930c8a22923
#
_cell.length_a   1.000
_cell.length_b   1.000
_cell.length_c   1.000
_cell.angle_alpha   90.00
_cell.angle_beta   90.00
_cell.angle_gamma   90.00
#
_symmetry.space_group_name_H-M   'P 1'
#
loop_
_entity.id
_entity.type
_entity.pdbx_description
1 polymer ?
#
loop_
_entity_poly.entity_id
_entity_poly.type
_entity_poly.pdbx_seq_one_letter_code
_entity_poly.pdbx_strand_id
1 'polypeptide(L)'
;MARPRKSSGRMASKGFPNPIDVHVGSRIRLRRTLLGMSQERLAEAIGLTFQQVQKYERGANRVGSSRLFDLAKVLDVPVSYFFEDMSPGVQDKTPSKLMGLAHPPA
;
A
#
# COMPACT_ATOMS: atom_id res chain seq x y z
N MET A 1 4.25 13.77 -26.89
CA MET A 1 4.08 13.45 -26.47
C MET A 1 3.88 13.37 -25.42
N ALA A 2 3.62 13.28 -25.00
CA ALA A 2 3.24 13.31 -24.02
C ALA A 2 3.49 12.67 -23.11
N ARG A 3 3.39 12.64 -22.41
CA ARG A 3 3.58 12.27 -21.57
C ARG A 3 3.04 12.04 -20.66
N PRO A 4 2.87 11.73 -20.16
CA PRO A 4 2.23 11.32 -19.29
C PRO A 4 2.18 11.83 -18.18
N ARG A 5 1.75 11.86 -17.64
CA ARG A 5 1.64 12.17 -16.71
C ARG A 5 1.59 11.74 -15.81
N LYS A 6 1.50 11.86 -15.30
CA LYS A 6 1.60 11.57 -14.43
C LYS A 6 0.98 11.49 -13.63
N SER A 7 0.71 11.19 -13.09
CA SER A 7 0.07 11.00 -12.32
C SER A 7 0.06 11.39 -11.26
N SER A 8 -0.40 11.73 -10.88
CA SER A 8 -0.69 12.27 -9.96
C SER A 8 -0.45 11.79 -8.76
N GLY A 9 -0.84 11.91 -8.01
CA GLY A 9 -0.77 11.48 -6.78
C GLY A 9 0.39 10.85 -6.31
N ARG A 10 1.12 10.26 -6.99
CA ARG A 10 2.13 9.59 -6.47
C ARG A 10 3.32 10.19 -6.63
N MET A 11 3.38 11.17 -7.04
CA MET A 11 4.51 11.71 -7.24
C MET A 11 5.28 12.24 -6.38
N ALA A 12 4.86 12.44 -5.38
CA ALA A 12 5.57 13.11 -4.37
C ALA A 12 6.94 12.62 -4.17
N SER A 13 7.23 11.44 -4.43
CA SER A 13 8.54 10.94 -4.21
C SER A 13 9.34 10.82 -5.45
N LYS A 14 8.98 11.55 -6.48
CA LYS A 14 9.70 11.54 -7.71
C LYS A 14 9.81 10.16 -8.29
N GLY A 15 8.77 9.41 -8.28
CA GLY A 15 8.72 8.08 -8.83
C GLY A 15 9.01 6.98 -7.84
N PHE A 16 9.44 7.30 -6.63
CA PHE A 16 9.62 6.29 -5.60
C PHE A 16 8.34 6.13 -4.80
N PRO A 17 7.97 4.90 -4.46
CA PRO A 17 6.78 4.68 -3.64
C PRO A 17 6.96 5.29 -2.24
N ASN A 18 5.87 5.71 -1.65
CA ASN A 18 5.91 6.17 -0.27
C ASN A 18 6.22 4.99 0.64
N PRO A 19 7.15 5.14 1.61
CA PRO A 19 7.51 4.04 2.50
C PRO A 19 6.34 3.43 3.27
N ILE A 20 5.31 4.20 3.56
CA ILE A 20 4.11 3.65 4.21
C ILE A 20 3.39 2.71 3.25
N ASP A 21 3.28 3.09 1.98
CA ASP A 21 2.66 2.22 0.97
C ASP A 21 3.46 0.94 0.77
N VAL A 22 4.79 1.05 0.84
CA VAL A 22 5.66 -0.13 0.76
C VAL A 22 5.41 -1.05 1.95
N HIS A 23 5.29 -0.46 3.15
CA HIS A 23 5.03 -1.25 4.35
C HIS A 23 3.68 -1.97 4.25
N VAL A 24 2.63 -1.25 3.86
CA VAL A 24 1.31 -1.84 3.70
C VAL A 24 1.37 -3.00 2.68
N GLY A 25 2.05 -2.77 1.58
CA GLY A 25 2.22 -3.81 0.56
C GLY A 25 2.92 -5.04 1.11
N SER A 26 3.96 -4.84 1.91
CA SER A 26 4.70 -5.96 2.52
C SER A 26 3.82 -6.75 3.49
N ARG A 27 2.89 -6.09 4.18
CA ARG A 27 1.97 -6.76 5.10
C ARG A 27 0.92 -7.56 4.34
N ILE A 28 0.47 -7.04 3.20
CA ILE A 28 -0.43 -7.79 2.32
C ILE A 28 0.27 -9.08 1.88
N ARG A 29 1.51 -8.96 1.43
CA ARG A 29 2.28 -10.11 0.99
C ARG A 29 2.51 -11.10 2.12
N LEU A 30 2.87 -10.61 3.29
CA LEU A 30 3.12 -11.47 4.45
C LEU A 30 1.88 -12.31 4.76
N ARG A 31 0.73 -11.66 4.86
CA ARG A 31 -0.48 -12.40 5.21
C ARG A 31 -0.86 -13.38 4.12
N ARG A 32 -0.75 -12.97 2.86
CA ARG A 32 -1.03 -13.85 1.73
C ARG A 32 -0.17 -15.11 1.79
N THR A 33 1.13 -14.94 2.02
CA THR A 33 2.04 -16.08 2.06
C THR A 33 1.80 -16.97 3.28
N LEU A 34 1.45 -16.37 4.41
CA LEU A 34 1.11 -17.15 5.60
C LEU A 34 -0.13 -18.02 5.37
N LEU A 35 -1.04 -17.57 4.53
CA LEU A 35 -2.22 -18.35 4.18
C LEU A 35 -1.95 -19.36 3.05
N GLY A 36 -0.74 -19.39 2.51
CA GLY A 36 -0.41 -20.28 1.40
C GLY A 36 -1.06 -19.88 0.10
N MET A 37 -1.41 -18.61 -0.06
CA MET A 37 -2.16 -18.13 -1.21
C MET A 37 -1.22 -17.54 -2.25
N SER A 38 -1.43 -17.86 -3.52
CA SER A 38 -0.64 -17.26 -4.60
C SER A 38 -1.16 -15.86 -4.91
N GLN A 39 -0.36 -15.07 -5.62
CA GLN A 39 -0.80 -13.75 -6.07
C GLN A 39 -2.00 -13.86 -7.02
N GLU A 40 -2.00 -14.87 -7.89
CA GLU A 40 -3.13 -15.10 -8.78
C GLU A 40 -4.41 -15.39 -8.01
N ARG A 41 -4.28 -16.19 -6.96
CA ARG A 41 -5.43 -16.54 -6.16
C ARG A 41 -5.99 -15.32 -5.45
N LEU A 42 -5.12 -14.48 -4.89
CA LEU A 42 -5.56 -13.27 -4.25
C LEU A 42 -6.22 -12.34 -5.28
N ALA A 43 -5.63 -12.21 -6.46
CA ALA A 43 -6.18 -11.38 -7.53
C ALA A 43 -7.59 -11.84 -7.88
N GLU A 44 -7.80 -13.13 -8.03
CA GLU A 44 -9.13 -13.68 -8.29
C GLU A 44 -10.11 -13.31 -7.21
N ALA A 45 -9.69 -13.44 -5.96
CA ALA A 45 -10.59 -13.21 -4.82
C ALA A 45 -11.07 -11.77 -4.74
N ILE A 46 -10.28 -10.81 -5.22
CA ILE A 46 -10.65 -9.40 -5.12
C ILE A 46 -10.93 -8.76 -6.47
N GLY A 47 -11.01 -9.56 -7.52
CA GLY A 47 -11.39 -9.04 -8.85
C GLY A 47 -10.34 -8.17 -9.50
N LEU A 48 -9.08 -8.45 -9.26
CA LEU A 48 -7.97 -7.71 -9.86
C LEU A 48 -7.10 -8.63 -10.71
N THR A 49 -6.19 -8.04 -11.45
CA THR A 49 -5.20 -8.81 -12.19
C THR A 49 -4.04 -9.16 -11.26
N PHE A 50 -3.31 -10.19 -11.63
CA PHE A 50 -2.10 -10.60 -10.97
C PHE A 50 -1.08 -9.44 -10.90
N GLN A 51 -0.94 -8.69 -12.00
CA GLN A 51 -0.02 -7.56 -12.03
C GLN A 51 -0.41 -6.46 -11.05
N GLN A 52 -1.69 -6.23 -10.86
CA GLN A 52 -2.16 -5.25 -9.89
C GLN A 52 -1.82 -5.66 -8.47
N VAL A 53 -1.98 -6.95 -8.16
CA VAL A 53 -1.60 -7.48 -6.85
C VAL A 53 -0.09 -7.30 -6.63
N GLN A 54 0.72 -7.59 -7.65
CA GLN A 54 2.16 -7.40 -7.55
C GLN A 54 2.50 -5.95 -7.22
N LYS A 55 1.85 -5.01 -7.87
CA LYS A 55 2.11 -3.59 -7.64
C LYS A 55 1.70 -3.16 -6.24
N TYR A 56 0.58 -3.69 -5.74
CA TYR A 56 0.18 -3.40 -4.36
C TYR A 56 1.22 -3.95 -3.38
N GLU A 57 1.68 -5.16 -3.59
CA GLU A 57 2.62 -5.79 -2.65
C GLU A 57 3.98 -5.10 -2.63
N ARG A 58 4.35 -4.44 -3.72
CA ARG A 58 5.59 -3.68 -3.76
C ARG A 58 5.41 -2.22 -3.36
N GLY A 59 4.20 -1.79 -3.11
CA GLY A 59 3.93 -0.40 -2.78
C GLY A 59 3.98 0.52 -3.98
N ALA A 60 4.07 -0.02 -5.20
CA ALA A 60 4.11 0.79 -6.40
C ALA A 60 2.77 1.47 -6.67
N ASN A 61 1.68 0.82 -6.27
CA ASN A 61 0.35 1.41 -6.31
C ASN A 61 -0.17 1.52 -4.90
N ARG A 62 -0.78 2.63 -4.58
CA ARG A 62 -1.43 2.80 -3.29
C ARG A 62 -2.70 2.00 -3.25
N VAL A 63 -2.99 1.46 -2.08
CA VAL A 63 -4.21 0.72 -1.84
C VAL A 63 -5.22 1.71 -1.26
N GLY A 64 -6.27 2.01 -2.02
CA GLY A 64 -7.33 2.87 -1.52
C GLY A 64 -8.06 2.22 -0.36
N SER A 65 -8.79 3.02 0.41
CA SER A 65 -9.41 2.54 1.64
C SER A 65 -10.39 1.39 1.41
N SER A 66 -11.21 1.48 0.38
CA SER A 66 -12.19 0.41 0.12
C SER A 66 -11.50 -0.86 -0.32
N ARG A 67 -10.43 -0.74 -1.10
CA ARG A 67 -9.68 -1.92 -1.52
C ARG A 67 -8.92 -2.53 -0.33
N LEU A 68 -8.43 -1.68 0.56
CA LEU A 68 -7.76 -2.17 1.76
C LEU A 68 -8.73 -2.95 2.65
N PHE A 69 -9.95 -2.46 2.78
CA PHE A 69 -10.98 -3.15 3.53
C PHE A 69 -11.28 -4.52 2.91
N ASP A 70 -11.39 -4.55 1.58
CA ASP A 70 -11.62 -5.76 0.82
C ASP A 70 -10.51 -6.79 1.06
N LEU A 71 -9.25 -6.32 1.00
CA LEU A 71 -8.10 -7.18 1.29
C LEU A 71 -8.14 -7.73 2.71
N ALA A 72 -8.52 -6.90 3.67
CA ALA A 72 -8.62 -7.32 5.06
C ALA A 72 -9.62 -8.45 5.20
N LYS A 73 -10.75 -8.36 4.50
CA LYS A 73 -11.77 -9.40 4.57
C LYS A 73 -11.28 -10.70 3.94
N VAL A 74 -10.68 -10.62 2.76
CA VAL A 74 -10.22 -11.80 2.06
C VAL A 74 -9.08 -12.48 2.81
N LEU A 75 -8.19 -11.68 3.39
CA LEU A 75 -7.03 -12.21 4.11
C LEU A 75 -7.33 -12.52 5.57
N ASP A 76 -8.56 -12.22 6.01
CA ASP A 76 -9.04 -12.52 7.34
C ASP A 76 -8.19 -11.89 8.44
N VAL A 77 -7.99 -10.59 8.33
CA VAL A 77 -7.28 -9.80 9.33
C VAL A 77 -8.01 -8.47 9.51
N PRO A 78 -7.84 -7.80 10.64
CA PRO A 78 -8.35 -6.43 10.76
C PRO A 78 -7.52 -5.50 9.90
N VAL A 79 -8.10 -4.38 9.49
CA VAL A 79 -7.37 -3.38 8.67
C VAL A 79 -6.09 -2.93 9.37
N SER A 80 -6.11 -2.84 10.70
CA SER A 80 -4.94 -2.44 11.46
C SER A 80 -3.72 -3.34 11.23
N TYR A 81 -3.96 -4.58 10.82
CA TYR A 81 -2.87 -5.51 10.55
C TYR A 81 -1.88 -4.93 9.54
N PHE A 82 -2.38 -4.20 8.55
CA PHE A 82 -1.52 -3.69 7.48
C PHE A 82 -0.61 -2.55 7.94
N PHE A 83 -0.86 -2.01 9.12
CA PHE A 83 -0.06 -0.92 9.69
C PHE A 83 0.79 -1.35 10.88
N GLU A 84 0.69 -2.61 11.28
CA GLU A 84 1.45 -3.12 12.42
C GLU A 84 2.93 -3.21 12.10
N ASP A 85 3.73 -3.08 13.13
CA ASP A 85 5.19 -3.21 13.05
C ASP A 85 5.85 -2.18 12.14
N MET A 86 5.19 -1.06 11.93
CA MET A 86 5.77 0.01 11.13
C MET A 86 6.83 0.75 11.95
N SER A 87 8.04 0.86 11.40
CA SER A 87 9.13 1.52 12.11
C SER A 87 8.86 3.02 12.26
N PRO A 88 9.44 3.66 13.29
CA PRO A 88 9.26 5.11 13.44
C PRO A 88 9.72 5.91 12.24
N GLY A 89 10.79 5.48 11.58
CA GLY A 89 11.26 6.15 10.38
C GLY A 89 10.24 6.12 9.26
N VAL A 90 9.54 5.00 9.12
CA VAL A 90 8.47 4.89 8.11
C VAL A 90 7.26 5.72 8.54
N GLN A 91 6.93 5.70 9.83
CA GLN A 91 5.78 6.47 10.33
C GLN A 91 5.93 7.96 10.05
N ASP A 92 7.16 8.45 9.94
CA ASP A 92 7.43 9.86 9.66
C ASP A 92 7.29 10.22 8.18
N LYS A 93 6.94 9.28 7.33
CA LYS A 93 6.87 9.50 5.89
C LYS A 93 5.45 9.75 5.39
N THR A 94 4.59 10.28 6.24
CA THR A 94 3.24 10.63 5.80
C THR A 94 3.31 11.75 4.77
N PRO A 95 2.32 11.86 3.89
CA PRO A 95 2.32 12.94 2.90
C PRO A 95 2.44 14.33 3.52
N SER A 96 1.78 14.59 4.64
CA SER A 96 1.86 15.89 5.27
C SER A 96 3.26 16.19 5.79
N LYS A 97 3.94 15.17 6.35
CA LYS A 97 5.31 15.33 6.80
C LYS A 97 6.25 15.60 5.63
N LEU A 98 6.09 14.86 4.55
CA LEU A 98 6.94 15.03 3.36
C LEU A 98 6.72 16.37 2.69
N MET A 99 5.54 16.94 2.84
CA MET A 99 5.24 18.26 2.30
C MET A 99 5.68 19.38 3.22
N GLY A 100 6.28 19.06 4.36
CA GLY A 100 6.76 20.08 5.28
C GLY A 100 5.69 20.71 6.13
N LEU A 101 4.52 20.10 6.20
CA LEU A 101 3.43 20.65 7.02
C LEU A 101 3.67 20.31 8.48
N ALA A 102 3.47 21.30 9.35
CA ALA A 102 3.61 21.06 10.77
C ALA A 102 2.40 20.30 11.28
N HIS A 103 2.65 19.35 12.16
CA HIS A 103 1.55 18.70 12.84
C HIS A 103 1.10 19.56 14.00
N PRO A 104 -0.20 19.60 14.28
CA PRO A 104 -0.66 20.32 15.45
C PRO A 104 -0.12 19.66 16.71
N PRO A 105 0.15 20.42 17.76
CA PRO A 105 0.59 19.83 18.99
C PRO A 105 -0.50 18.91 19.57
N ALA A 106 -0.06 17.92 20.26
CA ALA A 106 -0.97 16.94 20.82
C ALA A 106 -1.88 17.53 21.88
#